data_2afe969edf14498551144c58700b21f6
#
_entry.id   2afe969edf14498551144c58700b21f6
#
_cell.length_a   1.000
_cell.length_b   1.000
_cell.length_c   1.000
_cell.angle_alpha   90.00
_cell.angle_beta   90.00
_cell.angle_gamma   90.00
#
_symmetry.space_group_name_H-M   'P 1'
#
loop_
_entity.id
_entity.type
_entity.pdbx_description
1 polymer ?
#
loop_
_entity_poly.entity_id
_entity_poly.type
_entity_poly.pdbx_seq_one_letter_code
_entity_poly.pdbx_strand_id
1 'polypeptide(L)'
;GDGSITGDTTLNLLDGASLTVNNANSYAGDTVLGDGSKLVVGNAGALGTSTVLLQGDSVLELTTGTWNGLGTRLNVNSSGTLKLSGNASGTTTAALTGVRYELGANTTLTLSAGTYGNTITGAGTLISAVGTNVLNGNVDITGEYRVLATNGTACTWTLGAGASVTAGSFIGRYEYNGTTTLNISRDAVMNITGTLRIARDGKGVMNIGSGGMVLAQTLDLGQNWDGVSAKGATINLNGGSLLLGSGGMT
;
A
#
# COMPACT_ATOMS: atom_id res chain seq x y z
N GLY A 1 -19.20 23.19 15.67
CA GLY A 1 -19.37 24.48 15.01
C GLY A 1 -19.17 24.37 13.52
N ASP A 2 -19.97 25.08 12.76
CA ASP A 2 -19.97 25.02 11.28
C ASP A 2 -18.93 26.00 10.67
N GLY A 3 -17.87 26.31 11.42
CA GLY A 3 -16.80 27.19 10.99
C GLY A 3 -15.95 26.58 9.89
N SER A 4 -15.57 27.40 8.89
CA SER A 4 -14.59 27.02 7.87
C SER A 4 -13.30 27.83 8.03
N ILE A 5 -12.17 27.22 7.71
CA ILE A 5 -10.87 27.87 7.64
C ILE A 5 -10.67 28.32 6.18
N THR A 6 -10.35 29.60 5.97
CA THR A 6 -10.27 30.21 4.64
C THR A 6 -9.01 31.08 4.50
N GLY A 7 -8.67 31.45 3.25
CA GLY A 7 -7.54 32.33 2.94
C GLY A 7 -6.17 31.65 3.00
N ASP A 8 -5.11 32.45 3.12
CA ASP A 8 -3.73 31.94 3.16
C ASP A 8 -3.30 31.51 4.58
N THR A 9 -4.26 31.07 5.38
CA THR A 9 -4.04 30.64 6.76
C THR A 9 -3.21 29.37 6.80
N THR A 10 -2.17 29.36 7.65
CA THR A 10 -1.40 28.16 7.99
C THR A 10 -2.02 27.50 9.23
N LEU A 11 -2.21 26.21 9.19
CA LEU A 11 -2.68 25.41 10.33
C LEU A 11 -1.49 24.73 11.01
N ASN A 12 -1.15 25.19 12.21
CA ASN A 12 -0.08 24.58 13.02
C ASN A 12 -0.66 23.84 14.21
N LEU A 13 -0.48 22.54 14.27
CA LEU A 13 -0.71 21.74 15.47
C LEU A 13 0.62 21.61 16.21
N LEU A 14 0.69 22.19 17.41
CA LEU A 14 1.85 22.09 18.28
C LEU A 14 1.98 20.67 18.82
N ASP A 15 3.14 20.35 19.37
CA ASP A 15 3.48 19.04 19.90
C ASP A 15 2.40 18.48 20.84
N GLY A 16 1.96 17.28 20.60
CA GLY A 16 0.91 16.60 21.35
C GLY A 16 -0.52 17.13 21.13
N ALA A 17 -0.73 18.16 20.30
CA ALA A 17 -2.06 18.71 20.04
C ALA A 17 -2.93 17.75 19.23
N SER A 18 -4.26 17.80 19.44
CA SER A 18 -5.22 17.01 18.66
C SER A 18 -6.32 17.91 18.11
N LEU A 19 -6.63 17.73 16.82
CA LEU A 19 -7.69 18.45 16.12
C LEU A 19 -8.47 17.49 15.22
N THR A 20 -9.79 17.68 15.16
CA THR A 20 -10.67 17.01 14.18
C THR A 20 -11.31 18.05 13.28
N VAL A 21 -11.22 17.85 11.95
CA VAL A 21 -11.82 18.72 10.94
C VAL A 21 -12.74 17.91 10.03
N ASN A 22 -14.04 18.23 10.09
CA ASN A 22 -15.09 17.50 9.37
C ASN A 22 -15.73 18.31 8.24
N ASN A 23 -15.50 19.63 8.20
CA ASN A 23 -16.07 20.51 7.17
C ASN A 23 -15.05 20.73 6.05
N ALA A 24 -15.54 20.99 4.85
CA ALA A 24 -14.69 21.46 3.77
C ALA A 24 -14.14 22.86 4.11
N ASN A 25 -12.87 23.07 3.83
CA ASN A 25 -12.17 24.34 4.05
C ASN A 25 -11.57 24.83 2.73
N SER A 26 -11.22 26.11 2.67
CA SER A 26 -10.63 26.72 1.48
C SER A 26 -9.29 27.42 1.76
N TYR A 27 -8.63 27.07 2.87
CA TYR A 27 -7.31 27.62 3.15
C TYR A 27 -6.23 27.04 2.24
N ALA A 28 -5.22 27.86 1.96
CA ALA A 28 -4.14 27.51 1.03
C ALA A 28 -2.74 27.46 1.68
N GLY A 29 -2.61 28.00 2.91
CA GLY A 29 -1.36 27.89 3.67
C GLY A 29 -1.09 26.45 4.13
N ASP A 30 0.15 26.17 4.51
CA ASP A 30 0.57 24.84 4.92
C ASP A 30 -0.14 24.35 6.19
N THR A 31 -0.25 23.04 6.31
CA THR A 31 -0.65 22.36 7.56
C THR A 31 0.58 21.68 8.15
N VAL A 32 0.96 22.05 9.36
CA VAL A 32 2.12 21.46 10.05
C VAL A 32 1.65 20.73 11.30
N LEU A 33 2.00 19.47 11.40
CA LEU A 33 1.77 18.63 12.57
C LEU A 33 3.09 18.46 13.31
N GLY A 34 3.19 19.08 14.51
CA GLY A 34 4.32 18.90 15.43
C GLY A 34 4.38 17.49 16.00
N ASP A 35 5.47 17.18 16.69
CA ASP A 35 5.71 15.85 17.23
C ASP A 35 4.59 15.36 18.16
N GLY A 36 4.18 14.12 17.99
CA GLY A 36 3.08 13.52 18.77
C GLY A 36 1.70 14.15 18.55
N SER A 37 1.55 15.12 17.65
CA SER A 37 0.25 15.72 17.36
C SER A 37 -0.61 14.82 16.48
N LYS A 38 -1.94 15.04 16.52
CA LYS A 38 -2.90 14.28 15.74
C LYS A 38 -3.91 15.17 15.04
N LEU A 39 -4.03 15.03 13.72
CA LEU A 39 -5.10 15.63 12.91
C LEU A 39 -6.00 14.54 12.34
N VAL A 40 -7.29 14.60 12.69
CA VAL A 40 -8.31 13.70 12.14
C VAL A 40 -9.12 14.47 11.09
N VAL A 41 -9.20 13.92 9.90
CA VAL A 41 -9.84 14.52 8.73
C VAL A 41 -11.04 13.68 8.31
N GLY A 42 -12.24 14.22 8.57
CA GLY A 42 -13.52 13.56 8.28
C GLY A 42 -14.16 13.96 6.95
N ASN A 43 -13.48 14.79 6.15
CA ASN A 43 -13.99 15.28 4.86
C ASN A 43 -12.82 15.48 3.88
N ALA A 44 -12.94 14.99 2.65
CA ALA A 44 -11.89 15.10 1.64
C ALA A 44 -11.50 16.56 1.28
N GLY A 45 -12.40 17.51 1.47
CA GLY A 45 -12.15 18.94 1.29
C GLY A 45 -11.62 19.66 2.54
N ALA A 46 -11.47 18.97 3.68
CA ALA A 46 -11.16 19.64 4.95
C ALA A 46 -9.76 20.26 5.02
N LEU A 47 -8.82 19.80 4.19
CA LEU A 47 -7.47 20.36 4.12
C LEU A 47 -7.32 21.47 3.06
N GLY A 48 -8.39 21.95 2.45
CA GLY A 48 -8.32 22.97 1.39
C GLY A 48 -7.33 22.56 0.29
N THR A 49 -6.41 23.44 -0.07
CA THR A 49 -5.31 23.16 -1.01
C THR A 49 -3.95 23.01 -0.33
N SER A 50 -3.92 22.97 1.00
CA SER A 50 -2.68 22.95 1.79
C SER A 50 -1.80 21.73 1.51
N THR A 51 -0.49 21.91 1.69
CA THR A 51 0.48 20.83 1.82
C THR A 51 0.63 20.49 3.31
N VAL A 52 0.64 19.22 3.65
CA VAL A 52 0.76 18.74 5.04
C VAL A 52 2.17 18.27 5.32
N LEU A 53 2.80 18.80 6.36
CA LEU A 53 4.07 18.34 6.91
C LEU A 53 3.84 17.58 8.21
N LEU A 54 4.25 16.33 8.25
CA LEU A 54 4.21 15.47 9.43
C LEU A 54 5.60 15.43 10.08
N GLN A 55 5.70 15.78 11.35
CA GLN A 55 6.96 15.77 12.10
C GLN A 55 6.94 14.72 13.21
N GLY A 56 8.06 14.06 13.42
CA GLY A 56 8.24 13.08 14.49
C GLY A 56 7.19 11.97 14.47
N ASP A 57 6.51 11.76 15.59
CA ASP A 57 5.46 10.76 15.75
C ASP A 57 4.04 11.32 15.52
N SER A 58 3.93 12.43 14.78
CA SER A 58 2.63 12.99 14.41
C SER A 58 1.79 12.05 13.54
N VAL A 59 0.45 12.18 13.64
CA VAL A 59 -0.51 11.33 12.93
C VAL A 59 -1.48 12.20 12.14
N LEU A 60 -1.54 11.98 10.83
CA LEU A 60 -2.64 12.42 9.97
C LEU A 60 -3.59 11.24 9.75
N GLU A 61 -4.79 11.29 10.30
CA GLU A 61 -5.81 10.26 10.10
C GLU A 61 -6.90 10.73 9.13
N LEU A 62 -7.05 10.01 8.02
CA LEU A 62 -8.06 10.22 7.00
C LEU A 62 -9.17 9.18 7.19
N THR A 63 -10.39 9.62 7.53
CA THR A 63 -11.45 8.69 7.92
C THR A 63 -12.44 8.37 6.81
N THR A 64 -12.47 9.15 5.75
CA THR A 64 -13.41 8.98 4.62
C THR A 64 -12.86 9.57 3.34
N GLY A 65 -13.46 9.18 2.22
CA GLY A 65 -13.17 9.75 0.90
C GLY A 65 -12.00 9.11 0.16
N THR A 66 -11.82 9.54 -1.07
CA THR A 66 -10.73 9.11 -1.95
C THR A 66 -9.69 10.21 -2.04
N TRP A 67 -8.48 9.90 -1.61
CA TRP A 67 -7.34 10.81 -1.53
C TRP A 67 -6.34 10.51 -2.64
N ASN A 68 -6.72 10.88 -3.87
CA ASN A 68 -5.82 10.78 -5.01
C ASN A 68 -4.67 11.78 -4.87
N GLY A 69 -3.45 11.32 -5.11
CA GLY A 69 -2.28 12.19 -5.07
C GLY A 69 -1.81 12.57 -3.65
N LEU A 70 -1.89 11.67 -2.68
CA LEU A 70 -1.29 11.88 -1.34
C LEU A 70 0.18 12.31 -1.45
N GLY A 71 0.90 11.84 -2.47
CA GLY A 71 2.28 12.24 -2.72
C GLY A 71 2.48 13.72 -3.06
N THR A 72 1.46 14.43 -3.49
CA THR A 72 1.50 15.88 -3.72
C THR A 72 0.90 16.67 -2.57
N ARG A 73 0.11 16.03 -1.72
CA ARG A 73 -0.53 16.62 -0.54
C ARG A 73 0.35 16.53 0.70
N LEU A 74 1.23 15.56 0.80
CA LEU A 74 2.19 15.44 1.88
C LEU A 74 3.53 16.03 1.44
N ASN A 75 4.16 16.79 2.33
CA ASN A 75 5.50 17.29 2.12
C ASN A 75 6.48 16.09 2.10
N VAL A 76 7.43 16.09 1.17
CA VAL A 76 8.44 15.01 1.01
C VAL A 76 9.32 14.83 2.25
N ASN A 77 9.44 15.85 3.10
CA ASN A 77 10.17 15.78 4.36
C ASN A 77 9.34 15.23 5.53
N SER A 78 8.11 14.75 5.27
CA SER A 78 7.27 14.18 6.32
C SER A 78 7.87 12.88 6.88
N SER A 79 7.82 12.71 8.21
CA SER A 79 8.34 11.55 8.93
C SER A 79 7.29 10.86 9.82
N GLY A 80 6.09 11.44 9.94
CA GLY A 80 5.01 10.94 10.78
C GLY A 80 4.25 9.75 10.17
N THR A 81 3.07 9.50 10.71
CA THR A 81 2.17 8.43 10.28
C THR A 81 0.99 8.97 9.49
N LEU A 82 0.77 8.44 8.29
CA LEU A 82 -0.49 8.57 7.58
C LEU A 82 -1.36 7.34 7.89
N LYS A 83 -2.48 7.59 8.55
CA LYS A 83 -3.47 6.57 8.90
C LYS A 83 -4.69 6.70 8.01
N LEU A 84 -5.09 5.61 7.37
CA LEU A 84 -6.39 5.47 6.73
C LEU A 84 -7.32 4.68 7.66
N SER A 85 -8.53 5.20 7.89
CA SER A 85 -9.54 4.56 8.73
C SER A 85 -10.93 4.71 8.12
N GLY A 86 -11.95 4.10 8.75
CA GLY A 86 -13.31 4.12 8.22
C GLY A 86 -13.39 3.47 6.84
N ASN A 87 -13.67 4.25 5.81
CA ASN A 87 -13.70 3.81 4.41
C ASN A 87 -12.80 4.65 3.50
N ALA A 88 -11.78 5.29 4.06
CA ALA A 88 -10.84 6.08 3.30
C ALA A 88 -10.02 5.23 2.33
N SER A 89 -9.71 5.80 1.18
CA SER A 89 -8.76 5.24 0.22
C SER A 89 -7.79 6.32 -0.26
N GLY A 90 -6.59 5.90 -0.64
CA GLY A 90 -5.60 6.87 -1.10
C GLY A 90 -4.59 6.28 -2.08
N THR A 91 -3.97 7.17 -2.87
CA THR A 91 -2.86 6.84 -3.76
C THR A 91 -1.63 7.63 -3.34
N THR A 92 -0.52 6.96 -3.12
CA THR A 92 0.76 7.55 -2.73
C THR A 92 1.85 7.33 -3.78
N THR A 93 2.95 8.06 -3.65
CA THR A 93 4.12 7.97 -4.52
C THR A 93 5.37 7.60 -3.72
N ALA A 94 6.39 7.11 -4.40
CA ALA A 94 7.66 6.73 -3.79
C ALA A 94 8.47 7.89 -3.19
N ALA A 95 8.07 9.14 -3.44
CA ALA A 95 8.78 10.31 -2.90
C ALA A 95 8.62 10.49 -1.38
N LEU A 96 7.59 9.88 -0.76
CA LEU A 96 7.30 9.99 0.67
C LEU A 96 8.06 8.94 1.49
N THR A 97 9.39 8.97 1.48
CA THR A 97 10.24 7.92 2.06
C THR A 97 10.20 7.83 3.59
N GLY A 98 9.91 8.94 4.29
CA GLY A 98 9.87 9.01 5.76
C GLY A 98 8.52 8.65 6.38
N VAL A 99 7.46 8.55 5.59
CA VAL A 99 6.09 8.35 6.10
C VAL A 99 5.85 6.88 6.44
N ARG A 100 5.27 6.61 7.61
CA ARG A 100 4.69 5.32 7.98
C ARG A 100 3.22 5.29 7.58
N TYR A 101 2.74 4.15 7.10
CA TYR A 101 1.33 3.97 6.72
C TYR A 101 0.64 2.98 7.65
N GLU A 102 -0.53 3.37 8.16
CA GLU A 102 -1.40 2.51 8.98
C GLU A 102 -2.76 2.37 8.29
N LEU A 103 -3.14 1.14 7.94
CA LEU A 103 -4.35 0.84 7.19
C LEU A 103 -5.41 0.21 8.10
N GLY A 104 -6.49 0.95 8.38
CA GLY A 104 -7.66 0.40 9.05
C GLY A 104 -8.39 -0.64 8.21
N ALA A 105 -9.26 -1.41 8.82
CA ALA A 105 -10.17 -2.31 8.09
C ALA A 105 -11.00 -1.50 7.07
N ASN A 106 -11.29 -2.11 5.92
CA ASN A 106 -12.05 -1.50 4.80
C ASN A 106 -11.38 -0.29 4.13
N THR A 107 -10.11 -0.02 4.42
CA THR A 107 -9.36 1.03 3.74
C THR A 107 -8.49 0.45 2.63
N THR A 108 -8.11 1.30 1.69
CA THR A 108 -7.25 0.91 0.57
C THR A 108 -6.15 1.95 0.35
N LEU A 109 -4.90 1.51 0.35
CA LEU A 109 -3.77 2.31 -0.08
C LEU A 109 -3.23 1.77 -1.41
N THR A 110 -3.10 2.64 -2.40
CA THR A 110 -2.49 2.32 -3.69
C THR A 110 -1.10 2.94 -3.78
N LEU A 111 -0.10 2.12 -4.03
CA LEU A 111 1.26 2.53 -4.36
C LEU A 111 1.35 2.73 -5.88
N SER A 112 1.69 3.92 -6.34
CA SER A 112 2.05 4.15 -7.75
C SER A 112 3.34 3.40 -8.09
N ALA A 113 3.66 3.23 -9.38
CA ALA A 113 4.94 2.63 -9.76
C ALA A 113 6.13 3.36 -9.11
N GLY A 114 7.08 2.61 -8.56
CA GLY A 114 8.23 3.18 -7.86
C GLY A 114 8.88 2.27 -6.83
N THR A 115 9.84 2.81 -6.08
CA THR A 115 10.57 2.10 -5.03
C THR A 115 10.16 2.64 -3.65
N TYR A 116 9.69 1.75 -2.78
CA TYR A 116 9.16 2.06 -1.46
C TYR A 116 10.01 1.43 -0.36
N GLY A 117 10.53 2.26 0.55
CA GLY A 117 11.23 1.83 1.77
C GLY A 117 10.37 1.95 3.04
N ASN A 118 9.09 2.23 2.89
CA ASN A 118 8.17 2.56 3.98
C ASN A 118 7.79 1.33 4.81
N THR A 119 7.41 1.58 6.07
CA THR A 119 6.68 0.62 6.89
C THR A 119 5.18 0.80 6.66
N ILE A 120 4.47 -0.28 6.35
CA ILE A 120 3.03 -0.31 6.10
C ILE A 120 2.41 -1.38 6.99
N THR A 121 1.47 -1.00 7.84
CA THR A 121 0.83 -1.92 8.80
C THR A 121 -0.69 -1.82 8.79
N GLY A 122 -1.36 -2.80 9.39
CA GLY A 122 -2.79 -2.72 9.70
C GLY A 122 -3.67 -3.79 9.05
N ALA A 123 -4.96 -3.52 8.89
CA ALA A 123 -5.94 -4.50 8.46
C ALA A 123 -6.55 -4.20 7.06
N GLY A 124 -6.13 -3.13 6.42
CA GLY A 124 -6.66 -2.70 5.13
C GLY A 124 -6.07 -3.43 3.93
N THR A 125 -6.45 -2.97 2.75
CA THR A 125 -5.95 -3.49 1.47
C THR A 125 -4.80 -2.62 0.97
N LEU A 126 -3.71 -3.27 0.57
CA LEU A 126 -2.59 -2.63 -0.11
C LEU A 126 -2.60 -3.01 -1.60
N ILE A 127 -2.39 -2.04 -2.46
CA ILE A 127 -2.36 -2.25 -3.91
C ILE A 127 -1.05 -1.67 -4.47
N SER A 128 -0.31 -2.48 -5.22
CA SER A 128 0.72 -1.98 -6.14
C SER A 128 0.10 -1.76 -7.52
N ALA A 129 0.13 -0.52 -8.00
CA ALA A 129 -0.41 -0.16 -9.31
C ALA A 129 0.44 -0.71 -10.45
N VAL A 130 -0.09 -0.61 -11.67
CA VAL A 130 0.58 -1.06 -12.90
C VAL A 130 1.95 -0.41 -13.06
N GLY A 131 2.93 -1.18 -13.50
CA GLY A 131 4.29 -0.75 -13.75
C GLY A 131 5.32 -1.55 -12.96
N THR A 132 6.48 -0.95 -12.71
CA THR A 132 7.54 -1.54 -11.90
C THR A 132 7.45 -1.02 -10.47
N ASN A 133 7.27 -1.93 -9.53
CA ASN A 133 7.20 -1.64 -8.10
C ASN A 133 8.30 -2.41 -7.38
N VAL A 134 9.08 -1.72 -6.55
CA VAL A 134 10.09 -2.32 -5.68
C VAL A 134 9.76 -1.97 -4.24
N LEU A 135 9.61 -2.98 -3.40
CA LEU A 135 9.37 -2.82 -1.98
C LEU A 135 10.62 -3.20 -1.19
N ASN A 136 11.29 -2.21 -0.63
CA ASN A 136 12.47 -2.37 0.23
C ASN A 136 12.14 -2.19 1.72
N GLY A 137 10.90 -1.81 2.03
CA GLY A 137 10.39 -1.67 3.39
C GLY A 137 9.70 -2.93 3.91
N ASN A 138 9.03 -2.78 5.04
CA ASN A 138 8.30 -3.85 5.68
C ASN A 138 6.79 -3.61 5.58
N VAL A 139 6.06 -4.63 5.15
CA VAL A 139 4.61 -4.66 5.14
C VAL A 139 4.12 -5.72 6.11
N ASP A 140 3.24 -5.34 7.02
CA ASP A 140 2.56 -6.24 7.96
C ASP A 140 1.08 -5.89 8.02
N ILE A 141 0.28 -6.52 7.15
CA ILE A 141 -1.16 -6.30 7.06
C ILE A 141 -1.92 -7.62 7.21
N THR A 142 -3.06 -7.58 7.89
CA THR A 142 -3.95 -8.74 7.97
C THR A 142 -4.94 -8.79 6.79
N GLY A 143 -5.03 -7.72 6.03
CA GLY A 143 -5.85 -7.64 4.82
C GLY A 143 -5.17 -8.22 3.58
N GLU A 144 -5.65 -7.79 2.42
CA GLU A 144 -5.18 -8.30 1.13
C GLU A 144 -4.09 -7.39 0.54
N TYR A 145 -3.05 -7.99 -0.03
CA TYR A 145 -2.12 -7.30 -0.90
C TYR A 145 -2.38 -7.68 -2.37
N ARG A 146 -2.56 -6.69 -3.22
CA ARG A 146 -2.81 -6.87 -4.68
C ARG A 146 -1.70 -6.25 -5.50
N VAL A 147 -1.26 -6.96 -6.54
CA VAL A 147 -0.44 -6.40 -7.61
C VAL A 147 -1.31 -6.29 -8.86
N LEU A 148 -1.53 -5.07 -9.35
CA LEU A 148 -2.39 -4.84 -10.49
C LEU A 148 -1.58 -4.80 -11.79
N ALA A 149 -2.04 -5.55 -12.79
CA ALA A 149 -1.69 -5.37 -14.18
C ALA A 149 -2.99 -5.14 -14.96
N THR A 150 -3.06 -4.13 -15.80
CA THR A 150 -4.23 -3.89 -16.66
C THR A 150 -4.06 -4.57 -18.01
N ASN A 151 -5.15 -4.65 -18.78
CA ASN A 151 -5.18 -5.33 -20.06
C ASN A 151 -4.01 -4.92 -20.98
N GLY A 152 -3.25 -5.91 -21.44
CA GLY A 152 -2.09 -5.72 -22.32
C GLY A 152 -0.84 -5.13 -21.68
N THR A 153 -0.84 -4.85 -20.36
CA THR A 153 0.32 -4.30 -19.67
C THR A 153 1.01 -5.34 -18.80
N ALA A 154 2.33 -5.22 -18.69
CA ALA A 154 3.11 -6.00 -17.73
C ALA A 154 3.26 -5.22 -16.42
N CYS A 155 3.16 -5.93 -15.30
CA CYS A 155 3.52 -5.41 -13.99
C CYS A 155 4.69 -6.23 -13.44
N THR A 156 5.71 -5.54 -12.97
CA THR A 156 6.82 -6.16 -12.24
C THR A 156 6.78 -5.69 -10.81
N TRP A 157 6.67 -6.64 -9.89
CA TRP A 157 6.73 -6.38 -8.47
C TRP A 157 7.94 -7.10 -7.88
N THR A 158 8.74 -6.39 -7.11
CA THR A 158 9.95 -6.93 -6.50
C THR A 158 9.93 -6.68 -5.00
N LEU A 159 10.05 -7.72 -4.21
CA LEU A 159 10.41 -7.62 -2.81
C LEU A 159 11.93 -7.55 -2.73
N GLY A 160 12.44 -6.40 -2.29
CA GLY A 160 13.86 -6.09 -2.25
C GLY A 160 14.62 -6.95 -1.23
N ALA A 161 15.93 -6.94 -1.32
CA ALA A 161 16.77 -7.75 -0.44
C ALA A 161 16.56 -7.40 1.04
N GLY A 162 16.31 -8.40 1.88
CA GLY A 162 16.07 -8.25 3.31
C GLY A 162 14.72 -7.63 3.68
N ALA A 163 13.89 -7.24 2.71
CA ALA A 163 12.55 -6.71 2.97
C ALA A 163 11.56 -7.83 3.33
N SER A 164 10.46 -7.47 3.99
CA SER A 164 9.43 -8.44 4.37
C SER A 164 8.03 -8.00 4.00
N VAL A 165 7.19 -8.97 3.64
CA VAL A 165 5.75 -8.82 3.49
C VAL A 165 5.05 -9.90 4.30
N THR A 166 4.19 -9.49 5.23
CA THR A 166 3.16 -10.35 5.82
C THR A 166 1.80 -9.82 5.38
N ALA A 167 0.94 -10.70 4.85
CA ALA A 167 -0.42 -10.32 4.44
C ALA A 167 -1.41 -11.46 4.67
N GLY A 168 -2.68 -11.13 4.88
CA GLY A 168 -3.76 -12.12 4.99
C GLY A 168 -3.93 -12.91 3.70
N SER A 169 -3.91 -12.24 2.55
CA SER A 169 -3.83 -12.85 1.23
C SER A 169 -2.98 -12.01 0.28
N PHE A 170 -2.44 -12.64 -0.75
CA PHE A 170 -1.71 -11.95 -1.81
C PHE A 170 -2.26 -12.37 -3.16
N ILE A 171 -2.58 -11.40 -4.00
CA ILE A 171 -3.12 -11.65 -5.34
C ILE A 171 -2.31 -10.87 -6.38
N GLY A 172 -1.59 -11.61 -7.23
CA GLY A 172 -1.13 -11.12 -8.52
C GLY A 172 -2.33 -10.98 -9.44
N ARG A 173 -3.09 -9.90 -9.27
CA ARG A 173 -4.33 -9.65 -10.00
C ARG A 173 -4.05 -9.02 -11.34
N TYR A 174 -4.85 -9.40 -12.32
CA TYR A 174 -4.64 -9.05 -13.66
C TYR A 174 -5.99 -9.02 -14.40
N GLU A 175 -6.13 -8.13 -15.34
CA GLU A 175 -7.24 -8.10 -16.28
C GLU A 175 -6.74 -8.56 -17.66
N TYR A 176 -7.48 -9.44 -18.34
CA TYR A 176 -7.24 -10.02 -19.67
C TYR A 176 -5.91 -9.68 -20.39
N ASN A 177 -5.06 -10.68 -20.67
CA ASN A 177 -3.81 -10.63 -21.44
C ASN A 177 -2.57 -9.92 -20.84
N GLY A 178 -2.52 -9.58 -19.57
CA GLY A 178 -1.32 -9.04 -18.92
C GLY A 178 -0.37 -10.12 -18.37
N THR A 179 0.81 -9.73 -17.95
CA THR A 179 1.76 -10.59 -17.25
C THR A 179 2.15 -9.92 -15.95
N THR A 180 2.06 -10.65 -14.83
CA THR A 180 2.61 -10.20 -13.55
C THR A 180 3.87 -10.99 -13.26
N THR A 181 4.97 -10.30 -13.03
CA THR A 181 6.21 -10.89 -12.56
C THR A 181 6.45 -10.50 -11.10
N LEU A 182 6.56 -11.50 -10.24
CA LEU A 182 6.84 -11.35 -8.82
C LEU A 182 8.27 -11.81 -8.56
N ASN A 183 9.12 -10.93 -8.08
CA ASN A 183 10.49 -11.24 -7.75
C ASN A 183 10.69 -11.15 -6.23
N ILE A 184 11.08 -12.23 -5.62
CA ILE A 184 11.47 -12.31 -4.21
C ILE A 184 13.00 -12.32 -4.19
N SER A 185 13.58 -11.22 -3.79
CA SER A 185 15.02 -11.02 -3.83
C SER A 185 15.74 -11.81 -2.73
N ARG A 186 17.06 -11.69 -2.71
CA ARG A 186 17.91 -12.32 -1.72
C ARG A 186 17.48 -11.96 -0.29
N ASP A 187 17.37 -12.98 0.56
CA ASP A 187 17.03 -12.87 1.99
C ASP A 187 15.70 -12.12 2.29
N ALA A 188 14.87 -11.94 1.25
CA ALA A 188 13.54 -11.36 1.42
C ALA A 188 12.54 -12.42 1.89
N VAL A 189 11.57 -12.01 2.71
CA VAL A 189 10.56 -12.91 3.27
C VAL A 189 9.16 -12.46 2.88
N MET A 190 8.41 -13.37 2.26
CA MET A 190 6.99 -13.19 1.96
C MET A 190 6.18 -14.23 2.74
N ASN A 191 5.38 -13.80 3.71
CA ASN A 191 4.54 -14.64 4.55
C ASN A 191 3.07 -14.35 4.31
N ILE A 192 2.37 -15.24 3.63
CA ILE A 192 0.94 -15.12 3.33
C ILE A 192 0.16 -16.08 4.22
N THR A 193 -0.55 -15.52 5.20
CA THR A 193 -1.26 -16.32 6.21
C THR A 193 -2.51 -17.03 5.67
N GLY A 194 -2.93 -16.72 4.45
CA GLY A 194 -4.01 -17.36 3.72
C GLY A 194 -3.56 -17.81 2.32
N THR A 195 -4.23 -17.31 1.29
CA THR A 195 -3.99 -17.73 -0.11
C THR A 195 -3.01 -16.81 -0.82
N LEU A 196 -1.95 -17.39 -1.36
CA LEU A 196 -1.07 -16.79 -2.35
C LEU A 196 -1.57 -17.16 -3.75
N ARG A 197 -2.09 -16.19 -4.50
CA ARG A 197 -2.49 -16.36 -5.89
C ARG A 197 -1.50 -15.67 -6.82
N ILE A 198 -0.83 -16.46 -7.70
CA ILE A 198 0.20 -15.91 -8.58
C ILE A 198 -0.39 -15.33 -9.86
N ALA A 199 -1.38 -15.99 -10.44
CA ALA A 199 -2.06 -15.54 -11.66
C ALA A 199 -3.57 -15.61 -11.47
N ARG A 200 -4.28 -14.57 -11.93
CA ARG A 200 -5.72 -14.58 -12.06
C ARG A 200 -6.04 -13.98 -13.42
N ASP A 201 -6.59 -14.77 -14.33
CA ASP A 201 -6.96 -14.40 -15.69
C ASP A 201 -5.77 -14.01 -16.64
N GLY A 202 -4.51 -14.39 -16.33
CA GLY A 202 -3.34 -14.05 -17.15
C GLY A 202 -2.14 -14.93 -16.92
N LYS A 203 -0.96 -14.38 -17.24
CA LYS A 203 0.31 -15.04 -16.97
C LYS A 203 0.89 -14.51 -15.67
N GLY A 204 1.30 -15.42 -14.79
CA GLY A 204 2.03 -15.10 -13.56
C GLY A 204 3.39 -15.76 -13.55
N VAL A 205 4.43 -15.02 -13.20
CA VAL A 205 5.76 -15.58 -12.99
C VAL A 205 6.22 -15.19 -11.60
N MET A 206 6.62 -16.15 -10.78
CA MET A 206 7.24 -15.89 -9.48
C MET A 206 8.66 -16.40 -9.52
N ASN A 207 9.61 -15.53 -9.24
CA ASN A 207 11.03 -15.87 -9.12
C ASN A 207 11.44 -15.72 -7.66
N ILE A 208 11.94 -16.78 -7.04
CA ILE A 208 12.42 -16.76 -5.66
C ILE A 208 13.95 -16.91 -5.70
N GLY A 209 14.64 -15.80 -5.42
CA GLY A 209 16.10 -15.73 -5.47
C GLY A 209 16.78 -16.39 -4.28
N SER A 210 18.10 -16.42 -4.30
CA SER A 210 18.92 -17.07 -3.28
C SER A 210 18.62 -16.56 -1.86
N GLY A 211 18.29 -17.45 -0.92
CA GLY A 211 17.91 -17.11 0.46
C GLY A 211 16.52 -16.47 0.59
N GLY A 212 15.85 -16.13 -0.50
CA GLY A 212 14.48 -15.63 -0.48
C GLY A 212 13.51 -16.74 -0.03
N MET A 213 12.51 -16.36 0.76
CA MET A 213 11.56 -17.31 1.33
C MET A 213 10.12 -16.85 1.12
N VAL A 214 9.30 -17.76 0.64
CA VAL A 214 7.85 -17.57 0.52
C VAL A 214 7.14 -18.64 1.35
N LEU A 215 6.26 -18.18 2.25
CA LEU A 215 5.37 -19.03 3.03
C LEU A 215 3.93 -18.70 2.64
N ALA A 216 3.10 -19.71 2.45
CA ALA A 216 1.67 -19.51 2.21
C ALA A 216 0.87 -20.70 2.76
N GLN A 217 -0.35 -20.46 3.26
CA GLN A 217 -1.22 -21.57 3.66
C GLN A 217 -1.73 -22.33 2.44
N THR A 218 -2.10 -21.60 1.40
CA THR A 218 -2.57 -22.17 0.13
C THR A 218 -1.89 -21.44 -1.01
N LEU A 219 -1.43 -22.20 -2.00
CA LEU A 219 -0.93 -21.67 -3.27
C LEU A 219 -1.96 -21.92 -4.36
N ASP A 220 -2.45 -20.84 -4.99
CA ASP A 220 -3.33 -20.87 -6.14
C ASP A 220 -2.53 -20.39 -7.37
N LEU A 221 -2.29 -21.30 -8.32
CA LEU A 221 -1.50 -21.00 -9.51
C LEU A 221 -2.27 -20.27 -10.60
N GLY A 222 -3.58 -20.22 -10.48
CA GLY A 222 -4.41 -19.44 -11.39
C GLY A 222 -5.80 -20.01 -11.52
N GLN A 223 -6.78 -19.16 -11.33
CA GLN A 223 -8.19 -19.46 -11.53
C GLN A 223 -8.74 -18.52 -12.58
N ASN A 224 -9.39 -19.05 -13.60
CA ASN A 224 -10.10 -18.24 -14.57
C ASN A 224 -11.44 -17.78 -14.03
N TRP A 225 -11.70 -16.49 -14.15
CA TRP A 225 -13.01 -15.93 -13.88
C TRP A 225 -14.07 -16.36 -14.90
N ASP A 226 -13.64 -16.67 -16.13
CA ASP A 226 -14.50 -17.01 -17.27
C ASP A 226 -14.52 -18.51 -17.63
N GLY A 227 -13.89 -19.35 -16.80
CA GLY A 227 -13.80 -20.80 -17.05
C GLY A 227 -12.88 -21.20 -18.21
N VAL A 228 -12.17 -20.24 -18.82
CA VAL A 228 -11.15 -20.52 -19.85
C VAL A 228 -9.80 -20.73 -19.18
N SER A 229 -9.05 -21.75 -19.55
CA SER A 229 -7.82 -22.22 -18.88
C SER A 229 -6.84 -21.11 -18.50
N ALA A 230 -6.35 -21.13 -17.26
CA ALA A 230 -5.32 -20.20 -16.78
C ALA A 230 -4.18 -20.12 -17.79
N LYS A 231 -3.78 -18.92 -18.17
CA LYS A 231 -2.74 -18.71 -19.19
C LYS A 231 -1.33 -19.05 -18.69
N GLY A 232 -1.25 -19.67 -17.52
CA GLY A 232 -0.06 -20.29 -16.95
C GLY A 232 0.58 -19.48 -15.84
N ALA A 233 0.82 -20.14 -14.71
CA ALA A 233 1.71 -19.66 -13.67
C ALA A 233 3.03 -20.43 -13.72
N THR A 234 4.14 -19.74 -13.50
CA THR A 234 5.47 -20.33 -13.41
C THR A 234 6.11 -19.91 -12.10
N ILE A 235 6.69 -20.88 -11.40
CA ILE A 235 7.50 -20.61 -10.19
C ILE A 235 8.92 -21.08 -10.47
N ASN A 236 9.87 -20.17 -10.34
CA ASN A 236 11.29 -20.43 -10.50
C ASN A 236 11.96 -20.34 -9.13
N LEU A 237 12.46 -21.45 -8.63
CA LEU A 237 13.26 -21.51 -7.39
C LEU A 237 14.73 -21.36 -7.75
N ASN A 238 15.25 -20.14 -7.65
CA ASN A 238 16.64 -19.82 -7.99
C ASN A 238 17.50 -19.75 -6.72
N GLY A 239 17.47 -20.82 -5.93
CA GLY A 239 18.14 -20.89 -4.62
C GLY A 239 17.31 -20.35 -3.46
N GLY A 240 16.05 -20.02 -3.68
CA GLY A 240 15.07 -19.66 -2.65
C GLY A 240 14.19 -20.84 -2.25
N SER A 241 13.27 -20.60 -1.34
CA SER A 241 12.36 -21.60 -0.77
C SER A 241 10.90 -21.19 -0.88
N LEU A 242 10.03 -22.15 -1.16
CA LEU A 242 8.58 -22.03 -1.08
C LEU A 242 8.05 -23.10 -0.11
N LEU A 243 7.39 -22.66 0.96
CA LEU A 243 6.79 -23.52 1.97
C LEU A 243 5.27 -23.34 1.95
N LEU A 244 4.56 -24.46 1.86
CA LEU A 244 3.10 -24.45 1.87
C LEU A 244 2.56 -25.06 3.17
N GLY A 245 1.51 -24.46 3.69
CA GLY A 245 0.76 -24.97 4.82
C GLY A 245 -0.20 -26.10 4.44
N SER A 246 -1.16 -26.36 5.31
CA SER A 246 -2.12 -27.48 5.16
C SER A 246 -3.08 -27.32 3.97
N GLY A 247 -3.24 -26.11 3.43
CA GLY A 247 -4.08 -25.87 2.24
C GLY A 247 -3.49 -26.38 0.93
N GLY A 248 -2.17 -26.62 0.91
CA GLY A 248 -1.48 -27.17 -0.26
C GLY A 248 -1.52 -26.29 -1.50
N MET A 249 -1.56 -26.93 -2.67
CA MET A 249 -1.60 -26.27 -3.98
C MET A 249 -2.92 -26.62 -4.69
N THR A 250 -3.60 -25.59 -5.21
CA THR A 250 -4.87 -25.70 -5.94
C THR A 250 -4.77 -25.14 -7.34
#